data_f54eec9d1ca5032e8c5acc5b096f2a69
#
_entry.id   f54eec9d1ca5032e8c5acc5b096f2a69
#
_cell.length_a   1.000
_cell.length_b   1.000
_cell.length_c   1.000
_cell.angle_alpha   90.00
_cell.angle_beta   90.00
_cell.angle_gamma   90.00
#
_symmetry.space_group_name_H-M   'P 1'
#
loop_
_entity.id
_entity.type
_entity.pdbx_description
1 polymer ?
#
loop_
_entity_poly.entity_id
_entity_poly.type
_entity_poly.pdbx_seq_one_letter_code
_entity_poly.pdbx_strand_id
1 'polypeptide(L)'
;MNICVFCGARPNFMKVAPVIRQIENLRREGKPVESQIVYAGIANDPTLEDSLFSDLGIRRPDVFLGVDCVNLNELTGQVMSKFEVCLQDHPTDVVVVVD
;
A
#
# COMPACT_ATOMS: atom_id res chain seq x y z
N MET A 1 -11.82 -9.74 -7.84
CA MET A 1 -11.93 -8.58 -6.94
C MET A 1 -10.56 -7.97 -6.76
N ASN A 2 -10.46 -6.68 -7.00
CA ASN A 2 -9.21 -5.93 -6.84
C ASN A 2 -9.23 -5.20 -5.50
N ILE A 3 -8.27 -5.52 -4.64
CA ILE A 3 -8.15 -4.96 -3.30
C ILE A 3 -6.90 -4.09 -3.24
N CYS A 4 -7.09 -2.80 -2.95
CA CYS A 4 -5.99 -1.88 -2.73
C CYS A 4 -5.69 -1.79 -1.24
N VAL A 5 -4.45 -2.08 -0.85
CA VAL A 5 -3.99 -1.97 0.53
C VAL A 5 -3.13 -0.71 0.62
N PHE A 6 -3.63 0.29 1.32
CA PHE A 6 -2.98 1.58 1.45
C PHE A 6 -2.16 1.67 2.74
N CYS A 7 -0.90 2.07 2.61
CA CYS A 7 0.01 2.29 3.72
C CYS A 7 0.50 3.73 3.68
N GLY A 8 0.17 4.50 4.72
CA GLY A 8 0.58 5.90 4.82
C GLY A 8 1.96 6.08 5.42
N ALA A 9 2.42 5.13 6.24
CA ALA A 9 3.70 5.18 6.92
C ALA A 9 4.24 3.78 7.17
N ARG A 10 5.54 3.69 7.45
CA ARG A 10 6.23 2.42 7.70
C ARG A 10 5.51 1.48 8.69
N PRO A 11 5.03 1.96 9.86
CA PRO A 11 4.37 1.06 10.82
C PRO A 11 3.11 0.40 10.28
N ASN A 12 2.47 0.96 9.27
CA ASN A 12 1.27 0.36 8.67
C ASN A 12 1.55 -1.00 8.04
N PHE A 13 2.77 -1.22 7.53
CA PHE A 13 3.11 -2.50 6.90
C PHE A 13 2.97 -3.68 7.87
N MET A 14 3.31 -3.49 9.14
CA MET A 14 3.16 -4.53 10.15
C MET A 14 1.68 -4.88 10.37
N LYS A 15 0.80 -3.89 10.28
CA LYS A 15 -0.64 -4.07 10.48
C LYS A 15 -1.32 -4.73 9.29
N VAL A 16 -0.89 -4.41 8.07
CA VAL A 16 -1.51 -4.94 6.86
C VAL A 16 -0.87 -6.24 6.37
N ALA A 17 0.32 -6.58 6.83
CA ALA A 17 1.01 -7.78 6.37
C ALA A 17 0.16 -9.06 6.48
N PRO A 18 -0.55 -9.32 7.60
CA PRO A 18 -1.44 -10.49 7.67
C PRO A 18 -2.54 -10.48 6.61
N VAL A 19 -3.09 -9.29 6.33
CA VAL A 19 -4.14 -9.13 5.31
C VAL A 19 -3.57 -9.45 3.93
N ILE A 20 -2.41 -8.89 3.60
CA ILE A 20 -1.75 -9.13 2.31
C ILE A 20 -1.43 -10.61 2.13
N ARG A 21 -0.88 -11.25 3.17
CA ARG A 21 -0.55 -12.68 3.13
C ARG A 21 -1.80 -13.52 2.89
N GLN A 22 -2.92 -13.18 3.52
CA GLN A 22 -4.17 -13.93 3.34
C GLN A 22 -4.73 -13.75 1.92
N ILE A 23 -4.65 -12.55 1.37
CA ILE A 23 -5.08 -12.30 -0.01
C ILE A 23 -4.24 -13.16 -0.97
N GLU A 24 -2.91 -13.21 -0.78
CA GLU A 24 -2.02 -14.02 -1.60
C GLU A 24 -2.34 -15.52 -1.47
N ASN A 25 -2.67 -15.99 -0.27
CA ASN A 25 -3.07 -17.39 -0.06
C ASN A 25 -4.35 -17.71 -0.81
N LEU A 26 -5.36 -16.83 -0.74
CA LEU A 26 -6.62 -17.02 -1.45
C LEU A 26 -6.40 -17.04 -2.97
N ARG A 27 -5.52 -16.16 -3.46
CA ARG A 27 -5.17 -16.12 -4.87
C ARG A 27 -4.51 -17.43 -5.33
N ARG A 28 -3.61 -17.98 -4.52
CA ARG A 28 -2.97 -19.27 -4.82
C ARG A 28 -3.97 -20.43 -4.81
N GLU A 29 -5.04 -20.33 -4.05
CA GLU A 29 -6.12 -21.30 -4.01
C GLU A 29 -7.06 -21.18 -5.21
N GLY A 30 -6.82 -20.24 -6.11
CA GLY A 30 -7.65 -20.02 -7.29
C GLY A 30 -8.81 -19.08 -7.08
N LYS A 31 -8.89 -18.38 -5.95
CA LYS A 31 -9.92 -17.38 -5.71
C LYS A 31 -9.68 -16.14 -6.59
N PRO A 32 -10.74 -15.49 -7.10
CA PRO A 32 -10.61 -14.34 -7.98
C PRO A 32 -10.32 -13.04 -7.20
N VAL A 33 -9.20 -13.01 -6.48
CA VAL A 33 -8.76 -11.85 -5.70
C VAL A 33 -7.36 -11.44 -6.13
N GLU A 34 -7.15 -10.13 -6.24
CA GLU A 34 -5.85 -9.51 -6.53
C GLU A 34 -5.61 -8.41 -5.51
N SER A 35 -4.37 -8.23 -5.10
CA SER A 35 -4.00 -7.13 -4.21
C SER A 35 -3.05 -6.18 -4.89
N GLN A 36 -3.15 -4.91 -4.52
CA GLN A 36 -2.20 -3.88 -4.88
C GLN A 36 -1.80 -3.15 -3.61
N ILE A 37 -0.49 -3.04 -3.39
CA ILE A 37 0.04 -2.35 -2.21
C ILE A 37 0.46 -0.96 -2.63
N VAL A 38 -0.12 0.07 -2.01
CA VAL A 38 0.16 1.47 -2.29
C VAL A 38 0.79 2.10 -1.05
N TYR A 39 1.95 2.72 -1.22
CA TYR A 39 2.63 3.48 -0.18
C TYR A 39 2.57 4.97 -0.51
N ALA A 40 2.24 5.80 0.48
CA ALA A 40 2.09 7.23 0.28
C ALA A 40 3.42 7.95 0.02
N GLY A 41 4.53 7.44 0.56
CA GLY A 41 5.83 8.08 0.49
C GLY A 41 6.59 7.84 -0.79
N ILE A 42 7.89 8.12 -0.74
CA ILE A 42 8.80 8.04 -1.89
C ILE A 42 9.38 6.63 -2.04
N ALA A 43 9.71 6.26 -3.29
CA ALA A 43 10.20 4.92 -3.61
C ALA A 43 11.56 4.61 -2.98
N ASN A 44 12.40 5.62 -2.80
CA ASN A 44 13.74 5.46 -2.22
C ASN A 44 13.79 5.85 -0.74
N ASP A 45 12.69 5.72 -0.04
CA ASP A 45 12.61 5.97 1.41
C ASP A 45 13.59 5.04 2.13
N PRO A 46 14.61 5.57 2.83
CA PRO A 46 15.63 4.75 3.47
C PRO A 46 15.08 3.91 4.64
N THR A 47 13.89 4.24 5.16
CA THR A 47 13.26 3.45 6.22
C THR A 47 12.59 2.19 5.69
N LEU A 48 12.40 2.06 4.36
CA LEU A 48 11.82 0.90 3.73
C LEU A 48 12.91 -0.07 3.25
N GLU A 49 13.56 -0.72 4.20
CA GLU A 49 14.60 -1.69 3.90
C GLU A 49 14.02 -3.00 3.38
N ASP A 50 14.78 -3.71 2.55
CA ASP A 50 14.35 -5.00 2.01
C ASP A 50 14.05 -6.01 3.13
N SER A 51 14.81 -5.97 4.23
CA SER A 51 14.59 -6.83 5.38
C SER A 51 13.21 -6.66 6.01
N LEU A 52 12.65 -5.44 5.98
CA LEU A 52 11.31 -5.19 6.50
C LEU A 52 10.27 -6.07 5.79
N PHE A 53 10.29 -6.05 4.45
CA PHE A 53 9.32 -6.81 3.66
C PHE A 53 9.60 -8.32 3.72
N SER A 54 10.86 -8.70 3.71
CA SER A 54 11.26 -10.09 3.87
C SER A 54 10.79 -10.67 5.21
N ASP A 55 11.00 -9.93 6.30
CA ASP A 55 10.59 -10.36 7.65
C ASP A 55 9.07 -10.44 7.79
N LEU A 56 8.34 -9.53 7.14
CA LEU A 56 6.88 -9.55 7.15
C LEU A 56 6.28 -10.58 6.19
N GLY A 57 7.08 -11.15 5.29
CA GLY A 57 6.61 -12.12 4.31
C GLY A 57 5.71 -11.54 3.25
N ILE A 58 5.97 -10.29 2.86
CA ILE A 58 5.21 -9.60 1.82
C ILE A 58 6.16 -8.98 0.79
N ARG A 59 5.63 -8.67 -0.39
CA ARG A 59 6.39 -7.97 -1.42
C ARG A 59 6.48 -6.47 -1.11
N ARG A 60 7.38 -5.78 -1.79
CA ARG A 60 7.47 -4.33 -1.72
C ARG A 60 6.22 -3.70 -2.36
N PRO A 61 5.90 -2.43 -2.00
CA PRO A 61 4.76 -1.75 -2.60
C PRO A 61 4.79 -1.73 -4.13
N ASP A 62 3.62 -1.86 -4.72
CA ASP A 62 3.47 -1.81 -6.18
C ASP A 62 3.45 -0.37 -6.69
N VAL A 63 2.93 0.55 -5.87
CA VAL A 63 2.80 1.97 -6.22
C VAL A 63 3.33 2.83 -5.09
N PHE A 64 4.12 3.84 -5.44
CA PHE A 64 4.58 4.88 -4.52
C PHE A 64 3.96 6.20 -4.95
N LEU A 65 3.21 6.85 -4.07
CA LEU A 65 2.56 8.12 -4.40
C LEU A 65 3.55 9.29 -4.44
N GLY A 66 4.70 9.13 -3.78
CA GLY A 66 5.77 10.12 -3.83
C GLY A 66 5.49 11.36 -3.00
N VAL A 67 4.68 11.24 -1.96
CA VAL A 67 4.38 12.37 -1.08
C VAL A 67 5.55 12.59 -0.12
N ASP A 68 6.10 13.80 -0.12
CA ASP A 68 7.23 14.18 0.72
C ASP A 68 7.00 15.61 1.21
N CYS A 69 6.15 15.75 2.23
CA CYS A 69 5.73 17.03 2.77
C CYS A 69 5.94 17.08 4.27
N VAL A 70 6.33 18.26 4.77
CA VAL A 70 6.51 18.49 6.21
C VAL A 70 5.26 19.08 6.87
N ASN A 71 4.37 19.67 6.09
CA ASN A 71 3.14 20.29 6.58
C ASN A 71 1.99 19.30 6.48
N LEU A 72 1.25 19.09 7.59
CA LEU A 72 0.16 18.11 7.64
C LEU A 72 -0.97 18.41 6.65
N ASN A 73 -1.30 19.69 6.46
CA ASN A 73 -2.37 20.06 5.52
C ASN A 73 -1.96 19.77 4.08
N GLU A 74 -0.74 20.09 3.72
CA GLU A 74 -0.18 19.80 2.41
C GLU A 74 -0.06 18.29 2.19
N LEU A 75 0.40 17.55 3.19
CA LEU A 75 0.50 16.09 3.16
C LEU A 75 -0.86 15.47 2.87
N THR A 76 -1.89 15.87 3.63
CA THR A 76 -3.25 15.37 3.45
C THR A 76 -3.77 15.66 2.05
N GLY A 77 -3.58 16.88 1.57
CA GLY A 77 -4.02 17.28 0.23
C GLY A 77 -3.32 16.51 -0.87
N GLN A 78 -2.01 16.30 -0.76
CA GLN A 78 -1.26 15.54 -1.75
C GLN A 78 -1.61 14.05 -1.74
N VAL A 79 -1.82 13.46 -0.56
CA VAL A 79 -2.26 12.07 -0.47
C VAL A 79 -3.60 11.90 -1.15
N MET A 80 -4.56 12.77 -0.86
CA MET A 80 -5.89 12.72 -1.48
C MET A 80 -5.82 12.83 -2.99
N SER A 81 -5.09 13.81 -3.51
CA SER A 81 -4.99 14.05 -4.95
C SER A 81 -4.29 12.90 -5.67
N LYS A 82 -3.17 12.45 -5.14
CA LYS A 82 -2.37 11.38 -5.77
C LYS A 82 -3.04 10.03 -5.66
N PHE A 83 -3.71 9.75 -4.56
CA PHE A 83 -4.43 8.49 -4.40
C PHE A 83 -5.66 8.44 -5.31
N GLU A 84 -6.33 9.56 -5.52
CA GLU A 84 -7.43 9.64 -6.48
C GLU A 84 -6.96 9.22 -7.88
N VAL A 85 -5.83 9.76 -8.34
CA VAL A 85 -5.26 9.39 -9.64
C VAL A 85 -4.91 7.89 -9.67
N CYS A 86 -4.33 7.38 -8.58
CA CYS A 86 -3.99 5.96 -8.47
C CYS A 86 -5.24 5.09 -8.62
N LEU A 87 -6.35 5.45 -7.98
CA LEU A 87 -7.60 4.70 -8.07
C LEU A 87 -8.23 4.79 -9.46
N GLN A 88 -8.02 5.89 -10.16
CA GLN A 88 -8.49 6.02 -11.55
C GLN A 88 -7.70 5.13 -12.50
N ASP A 89 -6.39 5.02 -12.28
CA ASP A 89 -5.50 4.22 -13.13
C ASP A 89 -5.59 2.71 -12.84
N HIS A 90 -6.00 2.36 -11.63
CA HIS A 90 -6.05 0.97 -11.16
C HIS A 90 -7.45 0.64 -10.64
N PRO A 91 -8.28 -0.06 -11.43
CA PRO A 91 -9.63 -0.44 -11.00
C PRO A 91 -9.59 -1.15 -9.65
N THR A 92 -10.34 -0.63 -8.68
CA THR A 92 -10.30 -1.10 -7.29
C THR A 92 -11.71 -1.32 -6.77
N ASP A 93 -11.97 -2.49 -6.18
CA ASP A 93 -13.26 -2.82 -5.58
C ASP A 93 -13.31 -2.47 -4.09
N VAL A 94 -12.18 -2.66 -3.39
CA VAL A 94 -12.08 -2.44 -1.94
C VAL A 94 -10.75 -1.78 -1.63
N VAL A 95 -10.78 -0.79 -0.73
CA VAL A 95 -9.57 -0.16 -0.19
C VAL A 95 -9.46 -0.53 1.29
N VAL A 96 -8.31 -1.07 1.68
CA VAL A 96 -8.00 -1.38 3.08
C VAL A 96 -7.04 -0.32 3.60
N VAL A 97 -7.42 0.35 4.69
CA VAL A 97 -6.59 1.34 5.37
C VAL A 97 -6.47 0.98 6.84
N VAL A 98 -5.36 1.34 7.46
CA VAL A 98 -5.11 1.11 8.89
C VAL A 98 -4.53 2.36 9.53
N ASP A 99 -4.70 2.46 10.83
CA ASP A 99 -4.09 3.53 11.62
C ASP A 99 -2.69 3.17 12.06
#